data_44c8559b71a8c5a8b8c7c2d7be8fec94
#
_entry.id   44c8559b71a8c5a8b8c7c2d7be8fec94
#
_cell.length_a   1.000
_cell.length_b   1.000
_cell.length_c   1.000
_cell.angle_alpha   90.00
_cell.angle_beta   90.00
_cell.angle_gamma   90.00
#
_symmetry.space_group_name_H-M   'P 1'
#
loop_
_entity.id
_entity.type
_entity.pdbx_description
1 polymer ?
#
loop_
_entity_poly.entity_id
_entity_poly.type
_entity_poly.pdbx_seq_one_letter_code
_entity_poly.pdbx_strand_id
1 'polypeptide(L)'
;LVASRKDYVKYTDSFYTRSHVSFDEGSIIIETQKDLNRLHNAIVHTLLMGSDAKGIDLFASGDVPISTRPFLLGQVVDNNGQQIANQVIASNFATYLIQNKLQTRRLQNGNTVQFVVISMIANHVEVRAQKYLPLVRKAAERYGIDESLILGIMQTESSFNPYAISYANAIGLMQVVPSTAGRDVFAMKGKGGQPSARYLYDPANNIDA
;
A
#
# COMPACT_ATOMS: atom_id res chain seq x y z
N LEU A 1 0.45 16.04 -3.43
CA LEU A 1 -0.05 15.10 -4.46
C LEU A 1 -0.93 14.08 -3.73
N VAL A 2 -2.23 14.07 -4.02
CA VAL A 2 -3.09 12.98 -3.56
C VAL A 2 -2.79 11.78 -4.45
N ALA A 3 -2.39 10.68 -3.83
CA ALA A 3 -2.17 9.43 -4.53
C ALA A 3 -3.48 8.93 -5.16
N SER A 4 -3.41 8.22 -6.27
CA SER A 4 -4.58 7.50 -6.77
C SER A 4 -4.96 6.40 -5.76
N ARG A 5 -6.19 5.93 -5.81
CA ARG A 5 -6.65 4.85 -4.93
C ARG A 5 -5.91 3.52 -5.14
N LYS A 6 -5.19 3.37 -6.25
CA LYS A 6 -4.34 2.22 -6.57
C LYS A 6 -2.87 2.43 -6.22
N ASP A 7 -2.54 3.58 -5.64
CA ASP A 7 -1.20 3.94 -5.25
C ASP A 7 -1.06 4.09 -3.73
N TYR A 8 0.10 3.74 -3.23
CA TYR A 8 0.56 4.11 -1.90
C TYR A 8 1.66 5.15 -2.05
N VAL A 9 1.50 6.29 -1.41
CA VAL A 9 2.53 7.35 -1.39
C VAL A 9 2.79 7.74 0.06
N LYS A 10 4.04 7.66 0.47
CA LYS A 10 4.49 8.05 1.81
C LYS A 10 5.69 8.99 1.70
N TYR A 11 5.59 10.12 2.37
CA TYR A 11 6.71 11.03 2.56
C TYR A 11 7.34 10.84 3.93
N THR A 12 8.67 10.88 3.98
CA THR A 12 9.47 10.85 5.20
C THR A 12 10.53 11.96 5.17
N ASP A 13 11.35 12.06 6.21
CA ASP A 13 12.43 13.04 6.31
C ASP A 13 11.98 14.49 6.03
N SER A 14 10.91 14.92 6.69
CA SER A 14 10.32 16.25 6.47
C SER A 14 9.95 16.50 4.99
N PHE A 15 9.38 15.49 4.35
CA PHE A 15 8.92 15.47 2.94
C PHE A 15 10.04 15.49 1.87
N TYR A 16 11.31 15.26 2.26
CA TYR A 16 12.42 15.16 1.33
C TYR A 16 12.63 13.76 0.75
N THR A 17 12.01 12.74 1.33
CA THR A 17 12.05 11.36 0.87
C THR A 17 10.65 10.88 0.55
N ARG A 18 10.46 10.19 -0.57
CA ARG A 18 9.16 9.68 -1.03
C ARG A 18 9.25 8.22 -1.42
N SER A 19 8.34 7.43 -0.91
CA SER A 19 8.07 6.08 -1.37
C SER A 19 6.75 6.05 -2.12
N HIS A 20 6.76 5.56 -3.35
CA HIS A 20 5.58 5.42 -4.20
C HIS A 20 5.47 3.98 -4.67
N VAL A 21 4.37 3.32 -4.32
CA VAL A 21 4.02 1.98 -4.78
C VAL A 21 2.80 2.10 -5.68
N SER A 22 2.94 1.74 -6.96
CA SER A 22 1.82 1.60 -7.89
C SER A 22 1.39 0.13 -7.92
N PHE A 23 0.28 -0.16 -7.26
CA PHE A 23 -0.24 -1.52 -7.15
C PHE A 23 -0.86 -2.02 -8.46
N ASP A 24 -1.30 -1.13 -9.31
CA ASP A 24 -1.86 -1.48 -10.62
C ASP A 24 -0.74 -1.82 -11.61
N GLU A 25 0.29 -0.97 -11.66
CA GLU A 25 1.43 -1.16 -12.56
C GLU A 25 2.47 -2.16 -12.06
N GLY A 26 2.47 -2.47 -10.76
CA GLY A 26 3.48 -3.34 -10.14
C GLY A 26 4.87 -2.71 -10.08
N SER A 27 4.95 -1.42 -9.78
CA SER A 27 6.22 -0.70 -9.66
C SER A 27 6.34 0.04 -8.32
N ILE A 28 7.55 0.14 -7.81
CA ILE A 28 7.90 0.87 -6.60
C ILE A 28 9.02 1.84 -6.94
N ILE A 29 8.80 3.12 -6.65
CA ILE A 29 9.81 4.17 -6.81
C ILE A 29 10.10 4.76 -5.44
N ILE A 30 11.35 4.73 -5.03
CA ILE A 30 11.80 5.32 -3.77
C ILE A 30 12.86 6.35 -4.09
N GLU A 31 12.63 7.59 -3.66
CA GLU A 31 13.45 8.74 -4.01
C GLU A 31 13.76 9.61 -2.80
N THR A 32 14.91 10.26 -2.82
CA THR A 32 15.30 11.22 -1.78
C THR A 32 16.05 12.41 -2.35
N GLN A 33 15.88 13.56 -1.71
CA GLN A 33 16.73 14.76 -1.85
C GLN A 33 17.80 14.82 -0.75
N LYS A 34 17.87 13.81 0.11
CA LYS A 34 18.83 13.64 1.19
C LYS A 34 19.95 12.69 0.76
N ASP A 35 20.71 12.19 1.72
CA ASP A 35 21.79 11.25 1.50
C ASP A 35 21.30 9.82 1.22
N LEU A 36 22.23 8.96 0.78
CA LEU A 36 21.93 7.57 0.43
C LEU A 36 21.54 6.70 1.63
N ASN A 37 21.87 7.10 2.87
CA ASN A 37 21.43 6.38 4.05
C ASN A 37 19.91 6.56 4.24
N ARG A 38 19.38 7.73 3.92
CA ARG A 38 17.92 7.98 3.93
C ARG A 38 17.23 7.21 2.82
N LEU A 39 17.82 7.11 1.64
CA LEU A 39 17.29 6.27 0.57
C LEU A 39 17.27 4.80 0.99
N HIS A 40 18.36 4.30 1.54
CA HIS A 40 18.47 2.93 2.04
C HIS A 40 17.39 2.63 3.10
N ASN A 41 17.24 3.50 4.09
CA ASN A 41 16.23 3.39 5.13
C ASN A 41 14.80 3.34 4.54
N ALA A 42 14.48 4.24 3.61
CA ALA A 42 13.17 4.28 2.96
C ALA A 42 12.88 3.02 2.15
N ILE A 43 13.87 2.43 1.48
CA ILE A 43 13.72 1.16 0.77
C ILE A 43 13.37 0.05 1.76
N VAL A 44 14.12 -0.10 2.85
CA VAL A 44 13.90 -1.13 3.87
C VAL A 44 12.51 -1.00 4.48
N HIS A 45 12.13 0.20 4.93
CA HIS A 45 10.83 0.44 5.57
C HIS A 45 9.64 0.24 4.61
N THR A 46 9.79 0.59 3.33
CA THR A 46 8.76 0.35 2.32
C THR A 46 8.58 -1.14 2.05
N LEU A 47 9.67 -1.87 1.85
CA LEU A 47 9.62 -3.31 1.57
C LEU A 47 9.08 -4.14 2.75
N LEU A 48 9.23 -3.64 3.98
CA LEU A 48 8.82 -4.33 5.21
C LEU A 48 7.58 -3.73 5.87
N MET A 49 6.88 -2.80 5.21
CA MET A 49 5.64 -2.23 5.77
C MET A 49 4.58 -3.30 5.99
N GLY A 50 3.82 -3.19 7.07
CA GLY A 50 2.72 -4.09 7.37
C GLY A 50 1.45 -3.76 6.58
N SER A 51 0.51 -4.71 6.53
CA SER A 51 -0.80 -4.52 5.90
C SER A 51 -1.79 -3.70 6.72
N ASP A 52 -1.47 -3.42 8.00
CA ASP A 52 -2.34 -2.61 8.86
C ASP A 52 -2.23 -1.12 8.55
N ALA A 53 -3.10 -0.67 7.65
CA ALA A 53 -3.17 0.74 7.27
C ALA A 53 -3.53 1.67 8.44
N LYS A 54 -4.14 1.15 9.51
CA LYS A 54 -4.46 1.93 10.73
C LYS A 54 -3.22 2.37 11.50
N GLY A 55 -2.13 1.63 11.36
CA GLY A 55 -0.85 1.91 12.01
C GLY A 55 0.06 2.84 11.20
N ILE A 56 -0.36 3.26 10.01
CA ILE A 56 0.44 4.09 9.11
C ILE A 56 -0.23 5.44 8.94
N ASP A 57 0.42 6.50 9.45
CA ASP A 57 0.01 7.87 9.15
C ASP A 57 0.62 8.31 7.82
N LEU A 58 -0.19 8.27 6.77
CA LEU A 58 0.24 8.66 5.42
C LEU A 58 0.53 10.16 5.28
N PHE A 59 0.00 10.98 6.18
CA PHE A 59 0.12 12.45 6.12
C PHE A 59 1.25 12.99 6.98
N ALA A 60 1.73 12.23 7.97
CA ALA A 60 2.92 12.58 8.74
C ALA A 60 4.20 12.25 7.98
N SER A 61 5.33 12.84 8.37
CA SER A 61 6.65 12.62 7.74
C SER A 61 7.55 11.65 8.51
N GLY A 62 6.99 10.89 9.45
CA GLY A 62 7.70 9.84 10.19
C GLY A 62 7.87 8.55 9.38
N ASP A 63 8.85 7.73 9.79
CA ASP A 63 9.09 6.44 9.17
C ASP A 63 7.91 5.47 9.38
N VAL A 64 7.69 4.59 8.40
CA VAL A 64 6.70 3.52 8.50
C VAL A 64 7.26 2.40 9.38
N PRO A 65 6.47 1.85 10.32
CA PRO A 65 6.92 0.73 11.13
C PRO A 65 7.26 -0.52 10.30
N ILE A 66 8.32 -1.21 10.68
CA ILE A 66 8.70 -2.51 10.12
C ILE A 66 7.79 -3.59 10.71
N SER A 67 7.24 -4.43 9.83
CA SER A 67 6.41 -5.58 10.21
C SER A 67 7.17 -6.89 10.08
N THR A 68 6.88 -7.84 10.95
CA THR A 68 7.30 -9.24 10.80
C THR A 68 6.51 -10.00 9.73
N ARG A 69 5.42 -9.40 9.23
CA ARG A 69 4.61 -9.90 8.12
C ARG A 69 4.47 -8.81 7.07
N PRO A 70 5.49 -8.60 6.24
CA PRO A 70 5.46 -7.52 5.25
C PRO A 70 4.31 -7.68 4.25
N PHE A 71 3.63 -6.59 3.94
CA PHE A 71 2.55 -6.63 2.94
C PHE A 71 3.05 -7.01 1.55
N LEU A 72 4.26 -6.57 1.20
CA LEU A 72 4.89 -6.85 -0.10
C LEU A 72 5.56 -8.23 -0.19
N LEU A 73 5.53 -9.02 0.88
CA LEU A 73 6.05 -10.39 0.86
C LEU A 73 5.35 -11.22 -0.22
N GLY A 74 6.13 -11.89 -1.05
CA GLY A 74 5.64 -12.65 -2.19
C GLY A 74 5.36 -11.82 -3.45
N GLN A 75 5.50 -10.48 -3.40
CA GLN A 75 5.27 -9.59 -4.53
C GLN A 75 6.55 -8.96 -5.08
N VAL A 76 7.62 -8.99 -4.30
CA VAL A 76 8.95 -8.49 -4.67
C VAL A 76 9.98 -9.55 -4.33
N VAL A 77 10.96 -9.71 -5.21
CA VAL A 77 12.15 -10.53 -4.97
C VAL A 77 13.40 -9.68 -5.10
N ASP A 78 14.46 -10.08 -4.40
CA ASP A 78 15.76 -9.45 -4.53
C ASP A 78 16.48 -9.84 -5.84
N ASN A 79 17.70 -9.37 -6.01
CA ASN A 79 18.54 -9.67 -7.18
C ASN A 79 18.96 -11.16 -7.30
N ASN A 80 18.70 -11.98 -6.29
CA ASN A 80 18.93 -13.42 -6.29
C ASN A 80 17.63 -14.23 -6.42
N GLY A 81 16.49 -13.55 -6.61
CA GLY A 81 15.17 -14.18 -6.67
C GLY A 81 14.60 -14.55 -5.30
N GLN A 82 15.18 -14.06 -4.20
CA GLN A 82 14.73 -14.33 -2.84
C GLN A 82 13.63 -13.35 -2.43
N GLN A 83 12.59 -13.87 -1.76
CA GLN A 83 11.52 -13.03 -1.21
C GLN A 83 12.03 -12.14 -0.06
N ILE A 84 11.53 -10.91 0.01
CA ILE A 84 11.93 -9.94 1.02
C ILE A 84 11.13 -10.19 2.32
N ALA A 85 11.61 -11.13 3.13
CA ALA A 85 10.90 -11.60 4.31
C ALA A 85 11.34 -10.94 5.63
N ASN A 86 12.51 -10.34 5.66
CA ASN A 86 13.08 -9.77 6.89
C ASN A 86 14.05 -8.63 6.60
N GLN A 87 14.49 -7.97 7.68
CA GLN A 87 15.33 -6.78 7.61
C GLN A 87 16.71 -7.04 6.99
N VAL A 88 17.29 -8.22 7.18
CA VAL A 88 18.62 -8.55 6.61
C VAL A 88 18.51 -8.60 5.08
N ILE A 89 17.51 -9.31 4.56
CA ILE A 89 17.27 -9.43 3.10
C ILE A 89 16.94 -8.07 2.50
N ALA A 90 16.04 -7.30 3.14
CA ALA A 90 15.66 -5.97 2.69
C ALA A 90 16.87 -5.00 2.66
N SER A 91 17.71 -5.03 3.69
CA SER A 91 18.91 -4.18 3.78
C SER A 91 19.95 -4.54 2.71
N ASN A 92 20.20 -5.83 2.49
CA ASN A 92 21.11 -6.30 1.43
C ASN A 92 20.61 -5.89 0.05
N PHE A 93 19.30 -6.04 -0.19
CA PHE A 93 18.69 -5.63 -1.46
C PHE A 93 18.73 -4.10 -1.66
N ALA A 94 18.47 -3.32 -0.62
CA ALA A 94 18.62 -1.86 -0.67
C ALA A 94 20.05 -1.44 -1.02
N THR A 95 21.05 -2.08 -0.42
CA THR A 95 22.46 -1.86 -0.75
C THR A 95 22.77 -2.18 -2.21
N TYR A 96 22.30 -3.34 -2.68
CA TYR A 96 22.45 -3.74 -4.09
C TYR A 96 21.82 -2.70 -5.04
N LEU A 97 20.60 -2.24 -4.77
CA LEU A 97 19.90 -1.25 -5.59
C LEU A 97 20.66 0.06 -5.67
N ILE A 98 21.16 0.56 -4.54
CA ILE A 98 21.93 1.80 -4.49
C ILE A 98 23.25 1.68 -5.25
N GLN A 99 23.94 0.54 -5.14
CA GLN A 99 25.22 0.32 -5.82
C GLN A 99 25.07 0.08 -7.34
N ASN A 100 23.98 -0.53 -7.79
CA ASN A 100 23.87 -1.03 -9.16
C ASN A 100 22.75 -0.40 -9.99
N LYS A 101 21.74 0.19 -9.35
CA LYS A 101 20.50 0.66 -9.99
C LYS A 101 20.15 2.11 -9.65
N LEU A 102 21.01 2.82 -8.93
CA LEU A 102 20.78 4.22 -8.55
C LEU A 102 20.64 5.08 -9.79
N GLN A 103 19.60 5.91 -9.81
CA GLN A 103 19.31 6.89 -10.82
C GLN A 103 19.23 8.28 -10.19
N THR A 104 19.45 9.31 -11.01
CA THR A 104 19.42 10.70 -10.59
C THR A 104 18.59 11.52 -11.58
N ARG A 105 17.75 12.41 -11.06
CA ARG A 105 17.03 13.39 -11.91
C ARG A 105 17.05 14.76 -11.26
N ARG A 106 16.98 15.80 -12.10
CA ARG A 106 16.89 17.18 -11.65
C ARG A 106 15.41 17.60 -11.57
N LEU A 107 15.04 18.24 -10.47
CA LEU A 107 13.73 18.83 -10.29
C LEU A 107 13.66 20.22 -10.96
N GLN A 108 12.44 20.71 -11.18
CA GLN A 108 12.21 22.05 -11.75
C GLN A 108 12.81 23.18 -10.89
N ASN A 109 12.86 22.99 -9.57
CA ASN A 109 13.47 23.93 -8.62
C ASN A 109 15.02 23.87 -8.60
N GLY A 110 15.65 23.05 -9.45
CA GLY A 110 17.09 22.88 -9.54
C GLY A 110 17.68 21.83 -8.59
N ASN A 111 16.92 21.33 -7.63
CA ASN A 111 17.38 20.29 -6.72
C ASN A 111 17.56 18.93 -7.44
N THR A 112 18.43 18.11 -6.91
CA THR A 112 18.69 16.76 -7.41
C THR A 112 17.98 15.74 -6.54
N VAL A 113 17.36 14.75 -7.17
CA VAL A 113 16.73 13.58 -6.54
C VAL A 113 17.47 12.34 -6.97
N GLN A 114 17.85 11.52 -6.00
CA GLN A 114 18.38 10.17 -6.22
C GLN A 114 17.27 9.16 -5.97
N PHE A 115 17.13 8.16 -6.84
CA PHE A 115 16.03 7.22 -6.76
C PHE A 115 16.39 5.83 -7.29
N VAL A 116 15.61 4.86 -6.87
CA VAL A 116 15.61 3.48 -7.38
C VAL A 116 14.21 3.09 -7.81
N VAL A 117 14.13 2.20 -8.80
CA VAL A 117 12.88 1.60 -9.27
C VAL A 117 12.94 0.09 -9.03
N ILE A 118 11.91 -0.44 -8.40
CA ILE A 118 11.76 -1.87 -8.11
C ILE A 118 10.51 -2.34 -8.85
N SER A 119 10.63 -3.41 -9.64
CA SER A 119 9.48 -4.05 -10.28
C SER A 119 8.94 -5.17 -9.38
N MET A 120 7.63 -5.26 -9.25
CA MET A 120 6.97 -6.42 -8.64
C MET A 120 7.01 -7.60 -9.60
N ILE A 121 6.78 -8.81 -9.10
CA ILE A 121 6.62 -10.00 -9.93
C ILE A 121 5.37 -9.90 -10.80
N ALA A 122 5.33 -10.63 -11.92
CA ALA A 122 4.28 -10.49 -12.93
C ALA A 122 2.85 -10.75 -12.37
N ASN A 123 2.71 -11.70 -11.44
CA ASN A 123 1.43 -12.06 -10.84
C ASN A 123 1.20 -11.40 -9.47
N HIS A 124 1.75 -10.20 -9.25
CA HIS A 124 1.62 -9.47 -7.97
C HIS A 124 0.16 -9.16 -7.59
N VAL A 125 -0.73 -8.96 -8.57
CA VAL A 125 -2.16 -8.72 -8.33
C VAL A 125 -2.82 -9.94 -7.71
N GLU A 126 -2.58 -11.11 -8.27
CA GLU A 126 -3.10 -12.38 -7.78
C GLU A 126 -2.58 -12.70 -6.38
N VAL A 127 -1.29 -12.43 -6.12
CA VAL A 127 -0.69 -12.59 -4.78
C VAL A 127 -1.40 -11.70 -3.75
N ARG A 128 -1.74 -10.46 -4.10
CA ARG A 128 -2.52 -9.59 -3.20
C ARG A 128 -3.95 -10.08 -3.02
N ALA A 129 -4.61 -10.47 -4.11
CA ALA A 129 -5.98 -10.99 -4.06
C ALA A 129 -6.10 -12.19 -3.11
N GLN A 130 -5.14 -13.11 -3.15
CA GLN A 130 -5.10 -14.28 -2.26
C GLN A 130 -5.08 -13.92 -0.76
N LYS A 131 -4.50 -12.79 -0.38
CA LYS A 131 -4.48 -12.32 1.01
C LYS A 131 -5.87 -12.03 1.56
N TYR A 132 -6.80 -11.63 0.70
CA TYR A 132 -8.17 -11.23 1.07
C TYR A 132 -9.22 -12.29 0.75
N LEU A 133 -8.86 -13.35 0.05
CA LEU A 133 -9.78 -14.39 -0.38
C LEU A 133 -10.62 -15.01 0.77
N PRO A 134 -10.06 -15.29 1.96
CA PRO A 134 -10.86 -15.78 3.08
C PRO A 134 -11.98 -14.81 3.53
N LEU A 135 -11.70 -13.49 3.49
CA LEU A 135 -12.69 -12.46 3.82
C LEU A 135 -13.73 -12.32 2.73
N VAL A 136 -13.32 -12.40 1.46
CA VAL A 136 -14.22 -12.36 0.30
C VAL A 136 -15.18 -13.53 0.33
N ARG A 137 -14.71 -14.74 0.58
CA ARG A 137 -15.55 -15.97 0.71
C ARG A 137 -16.59 -15.81 1.80
N LYS A 138 -16.17 -15.30 2.95
CA LYS A 138 -17.09 -15.07 4.08
C LYS A 138 -18.19 -14.06 3.74
N ALA A 139 -17.85 -12.97 3.03
CA ALA A 139 -18.83 -11.98 2.59
C ALA A 139 -19.75 -12.54 1.48
N ALA A 140 -19.18 -13.25 0.50
CA ALA A 140 -19.93 -13.91 -0.57
C ALA A 140 -20.99 -14.88 -0.02
N GLU A 141 -20.59 -15.73 0.92
CA GLU A 141 -21.50 -16.67 1.61
C GLU A 141 -22.59 -15.92 2.40
N ARG A 142 -22.18 -14.89 3.16
CA ARG A 142 -23.11 -14.12 4.01
C ARG A 142 -24.19 -13.40 3.23
N TYR A 143 -23.84 -12.81 2.09
CA TYR A 143 -24.73 -11.96 1.31
C TYR A 143 -25.28 -12.63 0.05
N GLY A 144 -24.90 -13.88 -0.23
CA GLY A 144 -25.31 -14.59 -1.45
C GLY A 144 -24.80 -13.94 -2.73
N ILE A 145 -23.57 -13.37 -2.69
CA ILE A 145 -22.93 -12.68 -3.81
C ILE A 145 -21.79 -13.55 -4.32
N ASP A 146 -21.56 -13.52 -5.64
CA ASP A 146 -20.46 -14.25 -6.26
C ASP A 146 -19.10 -13.69 -5.81
N GLU A 147 -18.16 -14.58 -5.45
CA GLU A 147 -16.79 -14.19 -5.06
C GLU A 147 -16.08 -13.38 -6.15
N SER A 148 -16.29 -13.74 -7.42
CA SER A 148 -15.65 -13.07 -8.55
C SER A 148 -16.13 -11.63 -8.70
N LEU A 149 -17.38 -11.34 -8.35
CA LEU A 149 -17.91 -9.97 -8.36
C LEU A 149 -17.22 -9.13 -7.28
N ILE A 150 -17.08 -9.64 -6.06
CA ILE A 150 -16.42 -8.93 -4.96
C ILE A 150 -14.94 -8.67 -5.34
N LEU A 151 -14.24 -9.68 -5.84
CA LEU A 151 -12.83 -9.56 -6.27
C LEU A 151 -12.69 -8.55 -7.43
N GLY A 152 -13.58 -8.58 -8.41
CA GLY A 152 -13.58 -7.65 -9.54
C GLY A 152 -13.79 -6.19 -9.11
N ILE A 153 -14.68 -5.93 -8.17
CA ILE A 153 -14.89 -4.61 -7.58
C ILE A 153 -13.62 -4.16 -6.85
N MET A 154 -13.05 -5.02 -6.00
CA MET A 154 -11.85 -4.72 -5.24
C MET A 154 -10.65 -4.41 -6.14
N GLN A 155 -10.48 -5.17 -7.22
CA GLN A 155 -9.44 -4.90 -8.22
C GLN A 155 -9.65 -3.55 -8.91
N THR A 156 -10.88 -3.25 -9.31
CA THR A 156 -11.23 -1.98 -9.99
C THR A 156 -11.07 -0.79 -9.06
N GLU A 157 -11.51 -0.91 -7.80
CA GLU A 157 -11.54 0.18 -6.84
C GLU A 157 -10.16 0.50 -6.25
N SER A 158 -9.35 -0.50 -5.94
CA SER A 158 -8.10 -0.29 -5.22
C SER A 158 -6.90 -1.08 -5.73
N SER A 159 -7.07 -2.00 -6.67
CA SER A 159 -6.05 -3.01 -7.01
C SER A 159 -5.53 -3.75 -5.78
N PHE A 160 -6.44 -4.07 -4.84
CA PHE A 160 -6.15 -4.70 -3.54
C PHE A 160 -5.19 -3.90 -2.66
N ASN A 161 -5.22 -2.56 -2.77
CA ASN A 161 -4.46 -1.64 -1.93
C ASN A 161 -5.20 -1.37 -0.61
N PRO A 162 -4.72 -1.87 0.55
CA PRO A 162 -5.39 -1.63 1.83
C PRO A 162 -5.24 -0.20 2.35
N TYR A 163 -4.29 0.56 1.79
CA TYR A 163 -4.01 1.94 2.17
C TYR A 163 -4.81 2.97 1.35
N ALA A 164 -5.66 2.51 0.44
CA ALA A 164 -6.36 3.35 -0.52
C ALA A 164 -7.23 4.41 0.15
N ILE A 165 -7.07 5.65 -0.29
CA ILE A 165 -7.94 6.76 0.03
C ILE A 165 -8.13 7.63 -1.22
N SER A 166 -9.38 7.95 -1.57
CA SER A 166 -9.68 8.80 -2.72
C SER A 166 -9.90 10.27 -2.33
N TYR A 167 -9.96 11.14 -3.32
CA TYR A 167 -10.35 12.55 -3.12
C TYR A 167 -11.73 12.72 -2.48
N ALA A 168 -12.65 11.80 -2.74
CA ALA A 168 -13.98 11.79 -2.15
C ALA A 168 -14.01 11.12 -0.76
N ASN A 169 -12.85 10.90 -0.13
CA ASN A 169 -12.71 10.17 1.14
C ASN A 169 -13.27 8.74 1.10
N ALA A 170 -13.28 8.09 -0.06
CA ALA A 170 -13.51 6.67 -0.14
C ALA A 170 -12.28 5.92 0.40
N ILE A 171 -12.49 4.93 1.25
CA ILE A 171 -11.43 4.32 2.07
C ILE A 171 -11.35 2.81 1.80
N GLY A 172 -10.12 2.32 1.71
CA GLY A 172 -9.76 0.91 1.75
C GLY A 172 -10.07 0.13 0.48
N LEU A 173 -10.08 -1.18 0.61
CA LEU A 173 -10.15 -2.15 -0.48
C LEU A 173 -11.36 -1.97 -1.41
N MET A 174 -12.54 -1.70 -0.82
CA MET A 174 -13.81 -1.53 -1.54
C MET A 174 -14.17 -0.06 -1.78
N GLN A 175 -13.30 0.88 -1.37
CA GLN A 175 -13.51 2.33 -1.52
C GLN A 175 -14.87 2.80 -0.96
N VAL A 176 -15.10 2.49 0.31
CA VAL A 176 -16.33 2.89 1.02
C VAL A 176 -16.23 4.34 1.45
N VAL A 177 -17.21 5.15 1.05
CA VAL A 177 -17.33 6.55 1.49
C VAL A 177 -18.08 6.59 2.83
N PRO A 178 -17.45 7.10 3.93
CA PRO A 178 -18.05 7.06 5.27
C PRO A 178 -19.41 7.75 5.37
N SER A 179 -19.57 8.90 4.73
CA SER A 179 -20.74 9.77 4.84
C SER A 179 -21.94 9.33 4.00
N THR A 180 -21.77 8.37 3.11
CA THR A 180 -22.81 7.82 2.24
C THR A 180 -22.97 6.32 2.47
N ALA A 181 -22.33 5.49 1.66
CA ALA A 181 -22.40 4.02 1.78
C ALA A 181 -22.08 3.52 3.18
N GLY A 182 -21.06 4.09 3.83
CA GLY A 182 -20.70 3.73 5.21
C GLY A 182 -21.82 4.02 6.22
N ARG A 183 -22.52 5.15 6.08
CA ARG A 183 -23.68 5.50 6.92
C ARG A 183 -24.83 4.53 6.69
N ASP A 184 -25.11 4.20 5.44
CA ASP A 184 -26.20 3.27 5.08
C ASP A 184 -25.92 1.88 5.67
N VAL A 185 -24.70 1.39 5.56
CA VAL A 185 -24.27 0.13 6.18
C VAL A 185 -24.40 0.17 7.70
N PHE A 186 -24.04 1.29 8.35
CA PHE A 186 -24.21 1.42 9.81
C PHE A 186 -25.69 1.39 10.20
N ALA A 187 -26.56 2.08 9.47
CA ALA A 187 -28.00 2.04 9.69
C ALA A 187 -28.57 0.61 9.55
N MET A 188 -28.17 -0.11 8.50
CA MET A 188 -28.55 -1.51 8.29
C MET A 188 -28.09 -2.44 9.43
N LYS A 189 -26.93 -2.14 10.04
CA LYS A 189 -26.38 -2.87 11.20
C LYS A 189 -26.92 -2.36 12.55
N GLY A 190 -27.92 -1.47 12.54
CA GLY A 190 -28.51 -0.90 13.76
C GLY A 190 -27.59 0.08 14.50
N LYS A 191 -26.57 0.63 13.82
CA LYS A 191 -25.63 1.59 14.37
C LYS A 191 -25.99 3.02 13.92
N GLY A 192 -25.86 3.98 14.81
CA GLY A 192 -26.03 5.40 14.48
C GLY A 192 -24.76 6.00 13.88
N GLY A 193 -24.92 7.09 13.12
CA GLY A 193 -23.80 7.84 12.54
C GLY A 193 -23.15 7.19 11.32
N GLN A 194 -21.84 7.37 11.20
CA GLN A 194 -21.04 6.84 10.11
C GLN A 194 -19.77 6.17 10.62
N PRO A 195 -19.19 5.18 9.89
CA PRO A 195 -17.93 4.56 10.28
C PRO A 195 -16.78 5.55 10.29
N SER A 196 -15.85 5.38 11.22
CA SER A 196 -14.59 6.11 11.21
C SER A 196 -13.65 5.60 10.09
N ALA A 197 -12.68 6.44 9.69
CA ALA A 197 -11.62 5.99 8.77
C ALA A 197 -10.88 4.75 9.32
N ARG A 198 -10.58 4.73 10.62
CA ARG A 198 -9.95 3.59 11.28
C ARG A 198 -10.78 2.30 11.15
N TYR A 199 -12.11 2.39 11.25
CA TYR A 199 -12.99 1.25 11.05
C TYR A 199 -12.92 0.72 9.62
N LEU A 200 -12.92 1.61 8.63
CA LEU A 200 -12.90 1.25 7.20
C LEU A 200 -11.51 0.85 6.68
N TYR A 201 -10.43 1.19 7.36
CA TYR A 201 -9.10 0.64 7.04
C TYR A 201 -8.93 -0.82 7.48
N ASP A 202 -9.83 -1.34 8.29
CA ASP A 202 -9.84 -2.77 8.60
C ASP A 202 -10.40 -3.55 7.40
N PRO A 203 -9.64 -4.51 6.82
CA PRO A 203 -10.08 -5.24 5.64
C PRO A 203 -11.39 -5.99 5.83
N ALA A 204 -11.61 -6.61 6.99
CA ALA A 204 -12.83 -7.35 7.28
C ALA A 204 -14.05 -6.42 7.32
N ASN A 205 -13.92 -5.27 7.98
CA ASN A 205 -14.98 -4.26 8.04
C ASN A 205 -15.26 -3.65 6.68
N ASN A 206 -14.21 -3.41 5.89
CA ASN A 206 -14.29 -2.77 4.59
C ASN A 206 -14.99 -3.66 3.55
N ILE A 207 -14.63 -4.96 3.53
CA ILE A 207 -15.24 -5.95 2.61
C ILE A 207 -16.68 -6.27 3.03
N ASP A 208 -16.99 -6.24 4.33
CA ASP A 208 -18.34 -6.52 4.87
C ASP A 208 -19.28 -5.28 4.72
N ALA A 209 -18.75 -4.14 4.28
CA ALA A 209 -19.55 -2.94 4.06
C ALA A 209 -20.17 -2.91 2.68
#